data_5744e61ec52b9144dafde274799a17f4
#
_entry.id   5744e61ec52b9144dafde274799a17f4
#
_cell.length_a   1.000
_cell.length_b   1.000
_cell.length_c   1.000
_cell.angle_alpha   90.00
_cell.angle_beta   90.00
_cell.angle_gamma   90.00
#
_symmetry.space_group_name_H-M   'P 1'
#
loop_
_entity.id
_entity.type
_entity.pdbx_description
1 polymer ?
#
loop_
_entity_poly.entity_id
_entity_poly.type
_entity_poly.pdbx_seq_one_letter_code
_entity_poly.pdbx_strand_id
1 'polypeptide(L)'
;MITDLFVQQIESCLPYEPNREQSELLQQLAAFVLDGRDDSLFLLRGYAGTGKTSLVGALVKALTQLQSKVVLLAPTGRAAKVFSRYARHPAYTIHRRIYRQKSYSPDMEGFLIGENLAKHTLFIVDEASMIANSVGEGAVYGSGRLLDDLVEYVYSGEHCRLILLGDTAQLPPVGQERSPALDAAVMGGYGLNVVEYELREVARQAAESGILYNATRLRECMEEMPLPRPCLRVNGFPDVEALSGEYLVERISDSYDRVGLDETIVVTRSNKRANIFNQGIRNQILYREEELTAGDLLLVAKNNYFWGKDYKEVDFIANGDVARVVRVLKRTDMYGLRFADVQLYFPDLEVEMEVKILLDTLTSVSPSLSREQQ
;
A
#
# COMPACT_ATOMS: atom_id res chain seq x y z
N MET A 1 -13.06 32.01 -11.94
CA MET A 1 -12.16 32.22 -13.11
C MET A 1 -10.87 31.40 -13.06
N ILE A 2 -9.92 31.62 -12.14
CA ILE A 2 -8.66 30.82 -12.11
C ILE A 2 -8.94 29.37 -11.70
N THR A 3 -9.76 29.18 -10.69
CA THR A 3 -10.18 27.85 -10.22
C THR A 3 -10.87 27.05 -11.33
N ASP A 4 -11.78 27.68 -12.08
CA ASP A 4 -12.51 26.99 -13.16
C ASP A 4 -11.60 26.58 -14.31
N LEU A 5 -10.61 27.40 -14.66
CA LEU A 5 -9.60 27.07 -15.65
C LEU A 5 -8.73 25.89 -15.20
N PHE A 6 -8.36 25.87 -13.92
CA PHE A 6 -7.57 24.77 -13.36
C PHE A 6 -8.39 23.47 -13.28
N VAL A 7 -9.68 23.54 -12.92
CA VAL A 7 -10.59 22.39 -12.97
C VAL A 7 -10.68 21.83 -14.39
N GLN A 8 -10.90 22.68 -15.40
CA GLN A 8 -10.92 22.24 -16.80
C GLN A 8 -9.60 21.56 -17.23
N GLN A 9 -8.46 22.05 -16.75
CA GLN A 9 -7.17 21.41 -17.01
C GLN A 9 -7.08 20.03 -16.35
N ILE A 10 -7.56 19.86 -15.11
CA ILE A 10 -7.60 18.57 -14.44
C ILE A 10 -8.54 17.62 -15.20
N GLU A 11 -9.74 18.07 -15.58
CA GLU A 11 -10.71 17.29 -16.34
C GLU A 11 -10.14 16.83 -17.69
N SER A 12 -9.36 17.66 -18.38
CA SER A 12 -8.68 17.28 -19.62
C SER A 12 -7.66 16.14 -19.45
N CYS A 13 -7.20 15.89 -18.24
CA CYS A 13 -6.30 14.77 -17.89
C CYS A 13 -7.03 13.49 -17.50
N LEU A 14 -8.36 13.51 -17.36
CA LEU A 14 -9.19 12.33 -17.08
C LEU A 14 -9.48 11.56 -18.37
N PRO A 15 -9.54 10.21 -18.32
CA PRO A 15 -9.94 9.39 -19.47
C PRO A 15 -11.46 9.25 -19.61
N TYR A 16 -12.25 9.90 -18.77
CA TYR A 16 -13.73 9.82 -18.72
C TYR A 16 -14.31 11.14 -18.22
N GLU A 17 -15.59 11.34 -18.44
CA GLU A 17 -16.33 12.49 -17.88
C GLU A 17 -16.63 12.25 -16.40
N PRO A 18 -16.26 13.17 -15.50
CA PRO A 18 -16.55 13.04 -14.08
C PRO A 18 -18.05 13.11 -13.79
N ASN A 19 -18.51 12.30 -12.82
CA ASN A 19 -19.86 12.44 -12.31
C ASN A 19 -19.98 13.69 -11.41
N ARG A 20 -21.17 13.96 -10.86
CA ARG A 20 -21.41 15.16 -10.07
C ARG A 20 -20.51 15.26 -8.83
N GLU A 21 -20.41 14.18 -8.02
CA GLU A 21 -19.56 14.16 -6.84
C GLU A 21 -18.08 14.36 -7.22
N GLN A 22 -17.63 13.74 -8.30
CA GLN A 22 -16.28 13.87 -8.82
C GLN A 22 -15.98 15.31 -9.28
N SER A 23 -16.93 15.96 -9.97
CA SER A 23 -16.78 17.36 -10.37
C SER A 23 -16.74 18.30 -9.17
N GLU A 24 -17.58 18.07 -8.15
CA GLU A 24 -17.53 18.84 -6.89
C GLU A 24 -16.19 18.66 -6.16
N LEU A 25 -15.66 17.43 -6.12
CA LEU A 25 -14.33 17.15 -5.58
C LEU A 25 -13.24 17.91 -6.35
N LEU A 26 -13.27 17.91 -7.69
CA LEU A 26 -12.27 18.62 -8.49
C LEU A 26 -12.26 20.13 -8.22
N GLN A 27 -13.42 20.71 -7.99
CA GLN A 27 -13.53 22.12 -7.59
C GLN A 27 -12.89 22.37 -6.22
N GLN A 28 -13.14 21.48 -5.24
CA GLN A 28 -12.53 21.61 -3.91
C GLN A 28 -11.01 21.37 -3.91
N LEU A 29 -10.54 20.39 -4.67
CA LEU A 29 -9.10 20.17 -4.84
C LEU A 29 -8.42 21.35 -5.52
N ALA A 30 -9.04 21.91 -6.56
CA ALA A 30 -8.52 23.11 -7.23
C ALA A 30 -8.47 24.30 -6.28
N ALA A 31 -9.53 24.54 -5.51
CA ALA A 31 -9.56 25.59 -4.50
C ALA A 31 -8.47 25.38 -3.43
N PHE A 32 -8.31 24.15 -2.91
CA PHE A 32 -7.26 23.80 -1.95
C PHE A 32 -5.85 24.05 -2.51
N VAL A 33 -5.58 23.64 -3.76
CA VAL A 33 -4.27 23.83 -4.38
C VAL A 33 -3.95 25.30 -4.60
N LEU A 34 -4.94 26.12 -4.94
CA LEU A 34 -4.79 27.56 -5.17
C LEU A 34 -4.82 28.39 -3.88
N ASP A 35 -5.28 27.80 -2.77
CA ASP A 35 -5.23 28.43 -1.46
C ASP A 35 -3.77 28.50 -0.97
N GLY A 36 -3.31 29.68 -0.63
CA GLY A 36 -1.93 29.91 -0.20
C GLY A 36 -1.63 29.57 1.26
N ARG A 37 -2.55 28.96 2.02
CA ARG A 37 -2.36 28.64 3.43
C ARG A 37 -1.43 27.44 3.62
N ASP A 38 -0.42 27.58 4.46
CA ASP A 38 0.59 26.57 4.72
C ASP A 38 0.16 25.53 5.76
N ASP A 39 -0.83 25.86 6.59
CA ASP A 39 -1.37 25.05 7.67
C ASP A 39 -2.56 24.17 7.23
N SER A 40 -2.75 23.97 5.94
CA SER A 40 -3.90 23.27 5.40
C SER A 40 -3.59 21.85 4.96
N LEU A 41 -4.54 20.94 5.23
CA LEU A 41 -4.53 19.54 4.84
C LEU A 41 -5.84 19.20 4.12
N PHE A 42 -5.76 18.45 3.04
CA PHE A 42 -6.94 17.88 2.37
C PHE A 42 -7.09 16.40 2.70
N LEU A 43 -8.24 16.03 3.23
CA LEU A 43 -8.58 14.66 3.58
C LEU A 43 -9.63 14.13 2.60
N LEU A 44 -9.20 13.27 1.67
CA LEU A 44 -10.08 12.63 0.70
C LEU A 44 -10.41 11.20 1.12
N ARG A 45 -11.64 11.02 1.54
CA ARG A 45 -12.19 9.69 1.82
C ARG A 45 -13.04 9.23 0.65
N GLY A 46 -13.15 7.94 0.48
CA GLY A 46 -14.07 7.37 -0.49
C GLY A 46 -13.86 5.88 -0.65
N TYR A 47 -14.87 5.21 -1.13
CA TYR A 47 -14.88 3.77 -1.26
C TYR A 47 -14.08 3.28 -2.48
N ALA A 48 -13.77 1.98 -2.51
CA ALA A 48 -13.19 1.36 -3.70
C ALA A 48 -14.14 1.56 -4.90
N GLY A 49 -13.58 1.90 -6.07
CA GLY A 49 -14.37 2.13 -7.29
C GLY A 49 -15.00 3.51 -7.42
N THR A 50 -14.80 4.45 -6.48
CA THR A 50 -15.29 5.83 -6.60
C THR A 50 -14.38 6.74 -7.44
N GLY A 51 -13.20 6.25 -7.81
CA GLY A 51 -12.28 6.98 -8.70
C GLY A 51 -11.25 7.87 -8.01
N LYS A 52 -11.06 7.79 -6.67
CA LYS A 52 -10.07 8.59 -5.92
C LYS A 52 -8.70 8.70 -6.59
N THR A 53 -8.07 7.55 -6.80
CA THR A 53 -6.72 7.48 -7.36
C THR A 53 -6.65 8.02 -8.79
N SER A 54 -7.71 7.81 -9.60
CA SER A 54 -7.79 8.35 -10.96
C SER A 54 -7.93 9.87 -10.98
N LEU A 55 -8.78 10.43 -10.12
CA LEU A 55 -9.01 11.88 -10.00
C LEU A 55 -7.74 12.59 -9.50
N VAL A 56 -7.11 12.04 -8.47
CA VAL A 56 -5.85 12.59 -7.97
C VAL A 56 -4.71 12.38 -8.97
N GLY A 57 -4.70 11.28 -9.71
CA GLY A 57 -3.78 11.09 -10.82
C GLY A 57 -3.93 12.16 -11.91
N ALA A 58 -5.16 12.58 -12.22
CA ALA A 58 -5.42 13.69 -13.15
C ALA A 58 -4.95 15.04 -12.58
N LEU A 59 -5.20 15.30 -11.29
CA LEU A 59 -4.64 16.47 -10.58
C LEU A 59 -3.11 16.50 -10.68
N VAL A 60 -2.43 15.39 -10.41
CA VAL A 60 -0.97 15.30 -10.50
C VAL A 60 -0.47 15.60 -11.90
N LYS A 61 -1.12 15.08 -12.94
CA LYS A 61 -0.78 15.37 -14.34
C LYS A 61 -0.93 16.85 -14.66
N ALA A 62 -2.04 17.48 -14.25
CA ALA A 62 -2.28 18.89 -14.44
C ALA A 62 -1.23 19.75 -13.72
N LEU A 63 -0.88 19.43 -12.46
CA LEU A 63 0.16 20.10 -11.69
C LEU A 63 1.54 19.95 -12.34
N THR A 64 1.85 18.77 -12.86
CA THR A 64 3.12 18.49 -13.57
C THR A 64 3.24 19.34 -14.84
N GLN A 65 2.15 19.48 -15.60
CA GLN A 65 2.10 20.37 -16.77
C GLN A 65 2.34 21.84 -16.40
N LEU A 66 1.90 22.26 -15.22
CA LEU A 66 2.13 23.60 -14.67
C LEU A 66 3.49 23.74 -13.96
N GLN A 67 4.36 22.72 -14.04
CA GLN A 67 5.66 22.68 -13.37
C GLN A 67 5.59 22.84 -11.83
N SER A 68 4.45 22.55 -11.24
CA SER A 68 4.27 22.53 -9.80
C SER A 68 4.93 21.31 -9.19
N LYS A 69 5.54 21.47 -8.02
CA LYS A 69 6.23 20.38 -7.33
C LYS A 69 5.25 19.48 -6.59
N VAL A 70 5.30 18.19 -6.91
CA VAL A 70 4.46 17.16 -6.28
C VAL A 70 5.34 16.01 -5.81
N VAL A 71 5.04 15.46 -4.65
CA VAL A 71 5.66 14.24 -4.11
C VAL A 71 4.56 13.24 -3.81
N LEU A 72 4.61 12.07 -4.46
CA LEU A 72 3.65 11.01 -4.27
C LEU A 72 4.19 9.98 -3.29
N LEU A 73 3.38 9.60 -2.32
CA LEU A 73 3.74 8.67 -1.26
C LEU A 73 2.66 7.59 -1.08
N ALA A 74 3.09 6.43 -0.57
CA ALA A 74 2.18 5.38 -0.11
C ALA A 74 2.81 4.60 1.06
N PRO A 75 2.00 3.89 1.88
CA PRO A 75 2.53 3.10 2.99
C PRO A 75 3.39 1.92 2.56
N THR A 76 3.12 1.33 1.39
CA THR A 76 3.80 0.13 0.88
C THR A 76 4.38 0.34 -0.51
N GLY A 77 5.40 -0.46 -0.88
CA GLY A 77 6.00 -0.42 -2.21
C GLY A 77 4.99 -0.70 -3.33
N ARG A 78 4.13 -1.70 -3.13
CA ARG A 78 3.08 -2.05 -4.10
C ARG A 78 2.09 -0.89 -4.31
N ALA A 79 1.63 -0.26 -3.24
CA ALA A 79 0.74 0.90 -3.34
C ALA A 79 1.44 2.08 -4.05
N ALA A 80 2.71 2.34 -3.74
CA ALA A 80 3.49 3.37 -4.43
C ALA A 80 3.61 3.10 -5.94
N LYS A 81 3.88 1.84 -6.34
CA LYS A 81 3.95 1.45 -7.76
C LYS A 81 2.62 1.65 -8.49
N VAL A 82 1.50 1.22 -7.87
CA VAL A 82 0.16 1.42 -8.42
C VAL A 82 -0.12 2.91 -8.57
N PHE A 83 0.15 3.71 -7.54
CA PHE A 83 -0.07 5.16 -7.57
C PHE A 83 0.79 5.84 -8.64
N SER A 84 2.08 5.48 -8.76
CA SER A 84 2.98 5.97 -9.80
C SER A 84 2.43 5.70 -11.20
N ARG A 85 1.89 4.50 -11.44
CA ARG A 85 1.32 4.11 -12.73
C ARG A 85 0.10 4.96 -13.11
N TYR A 86 -0.83 5.19 -12.17
CA TYR A 86 -2.02 6.01 -12.40
C TYR A 86 -1.68 7.49 -12.61
N ALA A 87 -0.80 8.02 -11.78
CA ALA A 87 -0.39 9.42 -11.85
C ALA A 87 0.59 9.70 -12.98
N ARG A 88 1.27 8.69 -13.54
CA ARG A 88 2.42 8.81 -14.45
C ARG A 88 3.51 9.72 -13.86
N HIS A 89 3.74 9.59 -12.57
CA HIS A 89 4.70 10.36 -11.81
C HIS A 89 5.36 9.45 -10.76
N PRO A 90 6.66 9.60 -10.46
CA PRO A 90 7.32 8.77 -9.46
C PRO A 90 6.62 8.85 -8.10
N ALA A 91 6.38 7.69 -7.48
CA ALA A 91 5.86 7.58 -6.13
C ALA A 91 6.80 6.71 -5.28
N TYR A 92 6.88 7.03 -3.98
CA TYR A 92 7.79 6.40 -3.05
C TYR A 92 7.04 5.89 -1.83
N THR A 93 7.63 4.96 -1.09
CA THR A 93 7.08 4.65 0.22
C THR A 93 7.32 5.83 1.18
N ILE A 94 6.39 6.02 2.14
CA ILE A 94 6.54 7.04 3.18
C ILE A 94 7.91 6.88 3.86
N HIS A 95 8.24 5.66 4.28
CA HIS A 95 9.49 5.35 4.96
C HIS A 95 10.72 5.77 4.15
N ARG A 96 10.76 5.44 2.86
CA ARG A 96 11.88 5.81 1.99
C ARG A 96 12.04 7.32 1.86
N ARG A 97 10.93 8.06 1.89
CA ARG A 97 10.95 9.52 1.69
C ARG A 97 11.35 10.28 2.94
N ILE A 98 10.78 9.90 4.09
CA ILE A 98 10.91 10.74 5.29
C ILE A 98 12.04 10.33 6.22
N TYR A 99 12.53 9.08 6.15
CA TYR A 99 13.59 8.61 7.04
C TYR A 99 14.95 8.56 6.38
N ARG A 100 15.98 8.77 7.19
CA ARG A 100 17.39 8.62 6.83
C ARG A 100 18.11 7.80 7.89
N GLN A 101 19.02 6.93 7.46
CA GLN A 101 19.83 6.11 8.37
C GLN A 101 20.75 7.03 9.18
N LYS A 102 20.86 6.79 10.49
CA LYS A 102 21.88 7.44 11.33
C LYS A 102 23.25 7.05 10.81
N SER A 103 24.08 8.04 10.50
CA SER A 103 25.48 7.80 10.16
C SER A 103 26.24 7.35 11.40
N TYR A 104 26.84 6.15 11.33
CA TYR A 104 27.92 5.64 12.16
C TYR A 104 27.77 5.58 13.69
N SER A 105 27.14 4.51 14.14
CA SER A 105 27.62 3.72 15.29
C SER A 105 27.18 2.27 15.05
N PRO A 106 28.07 1.29 15.16
CA PRO A 106 27.73 -0.14 14.94
C PRO A 106 26.65 -0.66 15.90
N ASP A 107 26.43 0.03 17.03
CA ASP A 107 25.54 -0.37 18.12
C ASP A 107 24.19 0.39 18.16
N MET A 108 23.93 1.31 17.23
CA MET A 108 22.66 2.06 17.18
C MET A 108 21.96 1.86 15.83
N GLU A 109 21.22 0.77 15.70
CA GLU A 109 20.25 0.58 14.61
C GLU A 109 19.09 1.55 14.81
N GLY A 110 18.96 2.56 13.95
CA GLY A 110 17.85 3.50 13.99
C GLY A 110 17.82 4.45 12.78
N PHE A 111 16.63 4.85 12.41
CA PHE A 111 16.38 5.84 11.37
C PHE A 111 15.82 7.10 12.00
N LEU A 112 16.31 8.26 11.59
CA LEU A 112 15.80 9.56 11.98
C LEU A 112 14.92 10.13 10.86
N ILE A 113 14.00 11.01 11.24
CA ILE A 113 13.31 11.87 10.27
C ILE A 113 14.38 12.71 9.58
N GLY A 114 14.38 12.64 8.24
CA GLY A 114 15.28 13.45 7.43
C GLY A 114 14.83 14.90 7.37
N GLU A 115 15.74 15.80 7.01
CA GLU A 115 15.40 17.18 6.74
C GLU A 115 14.54 17.29 5.47
N ASN A 116 13.44 18.04 5.54
CA ASN A 116 12.61 18.33 4.37
C ASN A 116 13.09 19.60 3.68
N LEU A 117 13.89 19.43 2.65
CA LEU A 117 14.38 20.54 1.81
C LEU A 117 13.40 20.97 0.70
N ALA A 118 12.21 20.37 0.67
CA ALA A 118 11.20 20.71 -0.32
C ALA A 118 10.61 22.11 -0.04
N LYS A 119 10.34 22.85 -1.14
CA LYS A 119 9.71 24.17 -1.09
C LYS A 119 8.54 24.21 -2.07
N HIS A 120 7.42 24.82 -1.62
CA HIS A 120 6.20 24.95 -2.42
C HIS A 120 5.77 23.61 -3.03
N THR A 121 5.76 22.56 -2.19
CA THR A 121 5.55 21.18 -2.65
C THR A 121 4.27 20.59 -2.07
N LEU A 122 3.47 20.00 -2.94
CA LEU A 122 2.28 19.25 -2.55
C LEU A 122 2.64 17.79 -2.34
N PHE A 123 2.55 17.33 -1.11
CA PHE A 123 2.67 15.90 -0.78
C PHE A 123 1.30 15.24 -0.89
N ILE A 124 1.25 14.09 -1.55
CA ILE A 124 0.00 13.33 -1.73
C ILE A 124 0.27 11.89 -1.30
N VAL A 125 -0.52 11.41 -0.36
CA VAL A 125 -0.39 10.05 0.20
C VAL A 125 -1.64 9.25 -0.16
N ASP A 126 -1.47 8.18 -0.94
CA ASP A 126 -2.53 7.21 -1.21
C ASP A 126 -2.49 6.06 -0.17
N GLU A 127 -3.59 5.33 0.00
CA GLU A 127 -3.77 4.26 0.99
C GLU A 127 -3.48 4.71 2.43
N ALA A 128 -3.84 5.94 2.78
CA ALA A 128 -3.60 6.49 4.11
C ALA A 128 -4.30 5.72 5.24
N SER A 129 -5.30 4.88 4.92
CA SER A 129 -5.96 3.97 5.87
C SER A 129 -4.99 3.05 6.62
N MET A 130 -3.83 2.75 6.03
CA MET A 130 -2.82 1.86 6.61
C MET A 130 -1.81 2.57 7.53
N ILE A 131 -1.85 3.90 7.64
CA ILE A 131 -0.88 4.66 8.43
C ILE A 131 -1.22 4.56 9.91
N ALA A 132 -0.32 3.91 10.68
CA ALA A 132 -0.45 3.77 12.12
C ALA A 132 0.06 5.01 12.86
N ASN A 133 -0.52 5.26 14.04
CA ASN A 133 -0.03 6.27 15.00
C ASN A 133 0.22 5.67 16.39
N SER A 134 0.64 4.41 16.44
CA SER A 134 1.02 3.71 17.65
C SER A 134 2.46 3.23 17.56
N VAL A 135 3.19 3.30 18.65
CA VAL A 135 4.56 2.75 18.72
C VAL A 135 4.46 1.23 18.69
N GLY A 136 4.97 0.60 17.62
CA GLY A 136 5.09 -0.85 17.54
C GLY A 136 6.27 -1.38 18.38
N GLU A 137 6.21 -2.66 18.76
CA GLU A 137 7.34 -3.33 19.41
C GLU A 137 8.56 -3.30 18.47
N GLY A 138 9.69 -2.77 18.97
CA GLY A 138 10.94 -2.66 18.20
C GLY A 138 10.93 -1.56 17.14
N ALA A 139 10.26 -0.42 17.40
CA ALA A 139 10.28 0.73 16.49
C ALA A 139 11.73 1.20 16.24
N VAL A 140 12.16 1.10 14.98
CA VAL A 140 13.51 1.46 14.50
C VAL A 140 13.48 2.81 13.79
N TYR A 141 12.28 3.33 13.49
CA TYR A 141 12.07 4.56 12.71
C TYR A 141 11.58 5.71 13.56
N GLY A 142 12.23 6.86 13.47
CA GLY A 142 11.80 8.13 14.00
C GLY A 142 11.28 8.07 15.43
N SER A 143 10.06 8.57 15.64
CA SER A 143 9.34 8.47 16.91
C SER A 143 8.67 7.11 17.14
N GLY A 144 8.64 6.25 16.12
CA GLY A 144 7.86 5.02 16.08
C GLY A 144 6.38 5.25 15.73
N ARG A 145 5.96 6.49 15.49
CA ARG A 145 4.61 6.91 15.12
C ARG A 145 4.63 7.50 13.71
N LEU A 146 4.33 6.66 12.73
CA LEU A 146 4.49 7.02 11.33
C LEU A 146 3.68 8.25 10.91
N LEU A 147 2.47 8.43 11.49
CA LEU A 147 1.64 9.59 11.17
C LEU A 147 2.23 10.88 11.73
N ASP A 148 2.69 10.87 13.00
CA ASP A 148 3.35 12.02 13.62
C ASP A 148 4.58 12.43 12.81
N ASP A 149 5.44 11.45 12.47
CA ASP A 149 6.67 11.67 11.71
C ASP A 149 6.38 12.20 10.29
N LEU A 150 5.31 11.72 9.63
CA LEU A 150 4.90 12.20 8.31
C LEU A 150 4.44 13.66 8.36
N VAL A 151 3.60 14.02 9.33
CA VAL A 151 3.09 15.38 9.51
C VAL A 151 4.25 16.33 9.82
N GLU A 152 5.12 15.96 10.78
CA GLU A 152 6.31 16.74 11.12
C GLU A 152 7.19 16.96 9.89
N TYR A 153 7.50 15.88 9.14
CA TYR A 153 8.32 15.98 7.94
C TYR A 153 7.73 16.92 6.89
N VAL A 154 6.44 16.77 6.57
CA VAL A 154 5.82 17.58 5.52
C VAL A 154 5.80 19.04 5.89
N TYR A 155 5.34 19.37 7.10
CA TYR A 155 5.15 20.77 7.53
C TYR A 155 6.42 21.43 8.06
N SER A 156 7.55 20.70 8.19
CA SER A 156 8.86 21.32 8.37
C SER A 156 9.43 21.92 7.08
N GLY A 157 8.88 21.58 5.92
CA GLY A 157 9.27 22.16 4.64
C GLY A 157 8.62 23.53 4.39
N GLU A 158 9.26 24.35 3.57
CA GLU A 158 8.79 25.70 3.25
C GLU A 158 7.59 25.65 2.28
N HIS A 159 6.41 26.14 2.73
CA HIS A 159 5.16 26.13 1.94
C HIS A 159 4.79 24.75 1.41
N CYS A 160 4.96 23.70 2.23
CA CYS A 160 4.57 22.36 1.92
C CYS A 160 3.18 22.04 2.47
N ARG A 161 2.38 21.28 1.71
CA ARG A 161 1.03 20.88 2.10
C ARG A 161 0.78 19.40 1.83
N LEU A 162 -0.25 18.84 2.44
CA LEU A 162 -0.55 17.42 2.43
C LEU A 162 -1.96 17.14 1.94
N ILE A 163 -2.10 16.14 1.07
CA ILE A 163 -3.36 15.47 0.74
C ILE A 163 -3.25 14.02 1.21
N LEU A 164 -4.20 13.55 2.00
CA LEU A 164 -4.33 12.16 2.41
C LEU A 164 -5.53 11.53 1.71
N LEU A 165 -5.32 10.39 1.04
CA LEU A 165 -6.37 9.62 0.40
C LEU A 165 -6.51 8.28 1.07
N GLY A 166 -7.75 7.83 1.28
CA GLY A 166 -7.98 6.49 1.81
C GLY A 166 -9.45 6.05 1.77
N ASP A 167 -9.65 4.83 2.18
CA ASP A 167 -10.96 4.20 2.29
C ASP A 167 -11.19 3.79 3.76
N THR A 168 -12.20 4.38 4.39
CA THR A 168 -12.54 4.10 5.80
C THR A 168 -13.18 2.72 6.00
N ALA A 169 -13.59 2.06 4.93
CA ALA A 169 -14.10 0.69 4.97
C ALA A 169 -12.99 -0.38 4.81
N GLN A 170 -11.76 0.04 4.47
CA GLN A 170 -10.61 -0.86 4.48
C GLN A 170 -10.11 -1.12 5.90
N LEU A 171 -9.29 -2.17 6.04
CA LEU A 171 -8.71 -2.52 7.33
C LEU A 171 -7.86 -1.36 7.89
N PRO A 172 -8.11 -0.95 9.14
CA PRO A 172 -7.27 0.01 9.82
C PRO A 172 -5.90 -0.59 10.15
N PRO A 173 -4.94 0.21 10.62
CA PRO A 173 -3.66 -0.30 11.08
C PRO A 173 -3.81 -1.35 12.18
N VAL A 174 -2.87 -2.28 12.24
CA VAL A 174 -2.90 -3.38 13.22
C VAL A 174 -3.02 -2.86 14.65
N GLY A 175 -4.00 -3.37 15.38
CA GLY A 175 -4.28 -2.98 16.77
C GLY A 175 -5.08 -1.67 16.92
N GLN A 176 -5.58 -1.09 15.84
CA GLN A 176 -6.43 0.09 15.85
C GLN A 176 -7.82 -0.23 15.29
N GLU A 177 -8.86 0.38 15.85
CA GLU A 177 -10.25 0.21 15.37
C GLU A 177 -10.56 1.10 14.18
N ARG A 178 -9.85 2.23 14.04
CA ARG A 178 -10.01 3.21 12.96
C ARG A 178 -8.65 3.70 12.50
N SER A 179 -8.59 4.20 11.28
CA SER A 179 -7.38 4.83 10.76
C SER A 179 -7.25 6.26 11.30
N PRO A 180 -6.20 6.58 12.07
CA PRO A 180 -5.98 7.94 12.58
C PRO A 180 -5.71 8.95 11.47
N ALA A 181 -5.09 8.53 10.37
CA ALA A 181 -4.78 9.39 9.24
C ALA A 181 -6.02 9.82 8.43
N LEU A 182 -7.15 9.11 8.59
CA LEU A 182 -8.42 9.43 7.95
C LEU A 182 -9.44 10.07 8.91
N ASP A 183 -9.03 10.42 10.11
CA ASP A 183 -9.86 11.07 11.12
C ASP A 183 -9.53 12.58 11.17
N ALA A 184 -10.50 13.41 10.79
CA ALA A 184 -10.32 14.84 10.74
C ALA A 184 -10.04 15.48 12.12
N ALA A 185 -10.60 14.91 13.20
CA ALA A 185 -10.35 15.41 14.55
C ALA A 185 -8.90 15.13 14.97
N VAL A 186 -8.36 13.96 14.62
CA VAL A 186 -6.95 13.62 14.85
C VAL A 186 -6.06 14.54 14.04
N MET A 187 -6.35 14.76 12.76
CA MET A 187 -5.56 15.65 11.91
C MET A 187 -5.63 17.11 12.35
N GLY A 188 -6.79 17.57 12.80
CA GLY A 188 -6.96 18.92 13.39
C GLY A 188 -6.17 19.09 14.69
N GLY A 189 -5.93 18.01 15.43
CA GLY A 189 -5.10 18.01 16.64
C GLY A 189 -3.64 18.41 16.41
N TYR A 190 -3.12 18.32 15.17
CA TYR A 190 -1.81 18.85 14.79
C TYR A 190 -1.82 20.38 14.52
N GLY A 191 -2.93 21.05 14.76
CA GLY A 191 -3.08 22.49 14.45
C GLY A 191 -3.33 22.79 12.98
N LEU A 192 -3.70 21.76 12.19
CA LEU A 192 -3.95 21.89 10.76
C LEU A 192 -5.41 22.25 10.47
N ASN A 193 -5.61 23.12 9.48
CA ASN A 193 -6.92 23.38 8.90
C ASN A 193 -7.28 22.24 7.92
N VAL A 194 -8.20 21.37 8.34
CA VAL A 194 -8.57 20.17 7.59
C VAL A 194 -9.75 20.45 6.67
N VAL A 195 -9.54 20.29 5.36
CA VAL A 195 -10.60 20.29 4.35
C VAL A 195 -10.95 18.84 4.03
N GLU A 196 -12.21 18.46 4.20
CA GLU A 196 -12.67 17.08 4.01
C GLU A 196 -13.56 16.95 2.79
N TYR A 197 -13.41 15.85 2.07
CA TYR A 197 -14.36 15.41 1.07
C TYR A 197 -14.51 13.88 1.07
N GLU A 198 -15.72 13.39 0.86
CA GLU A 198 -15.99 11.96 0.79
C GLU A 198 -16.72 11.60 -0.50
N LEU A 199 -16.10 10.73 -1.31
CA LEU A 199 -16.71 10.15 -2.50
C LEU A 199 -17.49 8.88 -2.12
N ARG A 200 -18.78 8.86 -2.42
CA ARG A 200 -19.69 7.74 -2.14
C ARG A 200 -20.20 7.07 -3.40
N GLU A 201 -20.37 7.84 -4.46
CA GLU A 201 -20.93 7.34 -5.71
C GLU A 201 -19.92 6.48 -6.45
N VAL A 202 -20.30 5.23 -6.70
CA VAL A 202 -19.49 4.27 -7.45
C VAL A 202 -19.72 4.46 -8.94
N ALA A 203 -18.65 4.46 -9.75
CA ALA A 203 -18.75 4.65 -11.19
C ALA A 203 -19.69 3.61 -11.85
N ARG A 204 -20.59 4.07 -12.75
CA ARG A 204 -21.67 3.29 -13.36
C ARG A 204 -21.24 2.00 -14.09
N GLN A 205 -19.97 1.88 -14.51
CA GLN A 205 -19.46 0.68 -15.18
C GLN A 205 -19.44 -0.57 -14.29
N ALA A 206 -19.70 -0.43 -13.01
CA ALA A 206 -19.65 -1.51 -12.04
C ALA A 206 -21.03 -2.04 -11.62
N ALA A 207 -22.14 -1.55 -12.22
CA ALA A 207 -23.51 -1.97 -11.84
C ALA A 207 -23.76 -3.48 -12.04
N GLU A 208 -23.03 -4.13 -12.97
CA GLU A 208 -23.12 -5.58 -13.23
C GLU A 208 -22.08 -6.41 -12.45
N SER A 209 -21.17 -5.76 -11.71
CA SER A 209 -20.14 -6.45 -10.94
C SER A 209 -20.68 -6.92 -9.59
N GLY A 210 -20.65 -8.23 -9.38
CA GLY A 210 -20.97 -8.85 -8.10
C GLY A 210 -19.95 -8.55 -7.02
N ILE A 211 -18.68 -8.36 -7.39
CA ILE A 211 -17.62 -7.93 -6.47
C ILE A 211 -17.99 -6.57 -5.89
N LEU A 212 -18.33 -5.62 -6.74
CA LEU A 212 -18.66 -4.27 -6.30
C LEU A 212 -20.00 -4.21 -5.56
N TYR A 213 -21.02 -4.95 -6.03
CA TYR A 213 -22.29 -5.09 -5.32
C TYR A 213 -22.06 -5.56 -3.86
N ASN A 214 -21.31 -6.64 -3.69
CA ASN A 214 -21.01 -7.18 -2.36
C ASN A 214 -20.18 -6.22 -1.51
N ALA A 215 -19.18 -5.55 -2.09
CA ALA A 215 -18.38 -4.55 -1.39
C ALA A 215 -19.27 -3.37 -0.90
N THR A 216 -20.18 -2.87 -1.75
CA THR A 216 -21.12 -1.81 -1.39
C THR A 216 -22.05 -2.27 -0.28
N ARG A 217 -22.64 -3.47 -0.41
CA ARG A 217 -23.54 -4.02 0.60
C ARG A 217 -22.87 -4.22 1.95
N LEU A 218 -21.60 -4.69 1.97
CA LEU A 218 -20.84 -4.81 3.20
C LEU A 218 -20.62 -3.46 3.87
N ARG A 219 -20.36 -2.40 3.11
CA ARG A 219 -20.20 -1.04 3.66
C ARG A 219 -21.49 -0.51 4.28
N GLU A 220 -22.59 -0.66 3.57
CA GLU A 220 -23.93 -0.31 4.13
C GLU A 220 -24.15 -1.03 5.46
N CYS A 221 -23.84 -2.33 5.53
CA CYS A 221 -23.93 -3.09 6.77
C CYS A 221 -23.04 -2.55 7.90
N MET A 222 -21.89 -1.96 7.58
CA MET A 222 -21.00 -1.37 8.59
C MET A 222 -21.59 -0.10 9.25
N GLU A 223 -22.52 0.57 8.58
CA GLU A 223 -23.20 1.76 9.08
C GLU A 223 -24.47 1.39 9.90
N GLU A 224 -24.97 0.15 9.80
CA GLU A 224 -26.15 -0.31 10.51
C GLU A 224 -25.85 -0.69 11.98
N MET A 225 -26.78 -0.35 12.89
CA MET A 225 -26.68 -0.76 14.30
C MET A 225 -27.97 -1.45 14.74
N PRO A 226 -27.92 -2.68 15.29
CA PRO A 226 -26.72 -3.53 15.48
C PRO A 226 -26.16 -4.06 14.18
N LEU A 227 -24.84 -4.30 14.14
CA LEU A 227 -24.16 -4.83 12.95
C LEU A 227 -24.82 -6.13 12.44
N PRO A 228 -25.34 -6.16 11.22
CA PRO A 228 -25.92 -7.36 10.65
C PRO A 228 -24.83 -8.39 10.32
N ARG A 229 -25.22 -9.65 10.17
CA ARG A 229 -24.29 -10.66 9.66
C ARG A 229 -23.94 -10.36 8.21
N PRO A 230 -22.64 -10.29 7.85
CA PRO A 230 -22.24 -10.11 6.47
C PRO A 230 -22.72 -11.30 5.63
N CYS A 231 -23.37 -11.00 4.51
CA CYS A 231 -23.86 -11.97 3.55
C CYS A 231 -23.37 -11.58 2.15
N LEU A 232 -22.70 -12.50 1.47
CA LEU A 232 -22.26 -12.31 0.10
C LEU A 232 -23.27 -12.92 -0.86
N ARG A 233 -23.75 -12.14 -1.81
CA ARG A 233 -24.57 -12.62 -2.90
C ARG A 233 -23.67 -13.12 -4.02
N VAL A 234 -23.77 -14.41 -4.33
CA VAL A 234 -22.95 -15.06 -5.36
C VAL A 234 -23.73 -15.36 -6.64
N ASN A 235 -25.07 -15.44 -6.57
CA ASN A 235 -25.92 -15.74 -7.71
C ASN A 235 -26.26 -14.49 -8.51
N GLY A 236 -26.21 -14.62 -9.83
CA GLY A 236 -26.64 -13.57 -10.78
C GLY A 236 -25.53 -12.62 -11.20
N PHE A 237 -24.28 -12.92 -10.89
CA PHE A 237 -23.11 -12.16 -11.31
C PHE A 237 -22.09 -13.04 -12.03
N PRO A 238 -21.48 -12.56 -13.12
CA PRO A 238 -20.48 -13.32 -13.87
C PRO A 238 -19.09 -13.37 -13.21
N ASP A 239 -18.82 -12.45 -12.28
CA ASP A 239 -17.52 -12.22 -11.64
C ASP A 239 -17.44 -12.77 -10.20
N VAL A 240 -18.50 -13.40 -9.68
CA VAL A 240 -18.54 -14.01 -8.34
C VAL A 240 -19.14 -15.40 -8.43
N GLU A 241 -18.40 -16.39 -7.94
CA GLU A 241 -18.81 -17.80 -7.94
C GLU A 241 -18.61 -18.42 -6.56
N ALA A 242 -19.56 -19.23 -6.10
CA ALA A 242 -19.38 -20.08 -4.94
C ALA A 242 -18.71 -21.39 -5.36
N LEU A 243 -17.62 -21.76 -4.68
CA LEU A 243 -16.86 -22.94 -5.00
C LEU A 243 -16.87 -23.92 -3.84
N SER A 244 -17.17 -25.20 -4.13
CA SER A 244 -16.97 -26.27 -3.15
C SER A 244 -15.49 -26.62 -3.01
N GLY A 245 -15.08 -27.08 -1.80
CA GLY A 245 -13.69 -27.43 -1.54
C GLY A 245 -13.14 -28.52 -2.45
N GLU A 246 -13.99 -29.35 -3.04
CA GLU A 246 -13.60 -30.44 -3.95
C GLU A 246 -12.97 -29.92 -5.25
N TYR A 247 -13.48 -28.78 -5.77
CA TYR A 247 -13.01 -28.18 -7.02
C TYR A 247 -11.95 -27.11 -6.83
N LEU A 248 -11.52 -26.85 -5.58
CA LEU A 248 -10.66 -25.70 -5.26
C LEU A 248 -9.29 -25.79 -5.96
N VAL A 249 -8.66 -26.99 -5.92
CA VAL A 249 -7.34 -27.21 -6.54
C VAL A 249 -7.42 -27.02 -8.06
N GLU A 250 -8.44 -27.61 -8.70
CA GLU A 250 -8.70 -27.48 -10.13
C GLU A 250 -8.90 -26.01 -10.53
N ARG A 251 -9.74 -25.28 -9.80
CA ARG A 251 -10.03 -23.87 -10.12
C ARG A 251 -8.83 -22.93 -9.91
N ILE A 252 -7.98 -23.21 -8.91
CA ILE A 252 -6.74 -22.45 -8.75
C ILE A 252 -5.78 -22.75 -9.92
N SER A 253 -5.67 -24.02 -10.32
CA SER A 253 -4.87 -24.44 -11.48
C SER A 253 -5.35 -23.75 -12.76
N ASP A 254 -6.65 -23.82 -13.05
CA ASP A 254 -7.27 -23.13 -14.20
C ASP A 254 -7.00 -21.61 -14.19
N SER A 255 -7.05 -21.00 -13.02
CA SER A 255 -6.77 -19.58 -12.89
C SER A 255 -5.32 -19.25 -13.21
N TYR A 256 -4.38 -20.05 -12.71
CA TYR A 256 -2.95 -19.90 -13.02
C TYR A 256 -2.65 -20.09 -14.51
N ASP A 257 -3.33 -21.07 -15.14
CA ASP A 257 -3.16 -21.33 -16.58
C ASP A 257 -3.76 -20.21 -17.43
N ARG A 258 -4.87 -19.59 -16.98
CA ARG A 258 -5.59 -18.57 -17.75
C ARG A 258 -5.00 -17.18 -17.60
N VAL A 259 -4.66 -16.76 -16.36
CA VAL A 259 -4.24 -15.37 -16.07
C VAL A 259 -2.86 -15.29 -15.44
N GLY A 260 -2.28 -16.39 -14.99
CA GLY A 260 -0.96 -16.43 -14.38
C GLY A 260 -0.96 -16.34 -12.85
N LEU A 261 0.20 -16.68 -12.28
CA LEU A 261 0.45 -16.61 -10.83
C LEU A 261 0.34 -15.20 -10.27
N ASP A 262 0.82 -14.22 -11.03
CA ASP A 262 0.89 -12.83 -10.59
C ASP A 262 -0.49 -12.14 -10.54
N GLU A 263 -1.47 -12.69 -11.31
CA GLU A 263 -2.85 -12.17 -11.39
C GLU A 263 -3.85 -13.00 -10.57
N THR A 264 -3.38 -14.03 -9.86
CA THR A 264 -4.23 -14.89 -9.03
C THR A 264 -3.78 -14.84 -7.57
N ILE A 265 -4.72 -14.57 -6.65
CA ILE A 265 -4.43 -14.53 -5.21
C ILE A 265 -5.44 -15.36 -4.41
N VAL A 266 -4.95 -16.07 -3.40
CA VAL A 266 -5.78 -16.76 -2.40
C VAL A 266 -5.78 -15.96 -1.10
N VAL A 267 -6.92 -15.40 -0.73
CA VAL A 267 -7.08 -14.61 0.49
C VAL A 267 -7.52 -15.53 1.64
N THR A 268 -6.80 -15.49 2.75
CA THR A 268 -7.10 -16.28 3.95
C THR A 268 -7.17 -15.42 5.21
N ARG A 269 -7.79 -15.92 6.26
CA ARG A 269 -7.94 -15.18 7.52
C ARG A 269 -6.74 -15.25 8.48
N SER A 270 -5.72 -16.06 8.16
CA SER A 270 -4.56 -16.23 9.04
C SER A 270 -3.33 -16.73 8.29
N ASN A 271 -2.13 -16.39 8.78
CA ASN A 271 -0.85 -16.88 8.24
C ASN A 271 -0.76 -18.41 8.28
N LYS A 272 -1.30 -19.04 9.33
CA LYS A 272 -1.36 -20.52 9.41
C LYS A 272 -2.11 -21.13 8.22
N ARG A 273 -3.26 -20.55 7.85
CA ARG A 273 -4.01 -21.02 6.68
C ARG A 273 -3.30 -20.66 5.38
N ALA A 274 -2.70 -19.48 5.27
CA ALA A 274 -1.92 -19.10 4.10
C ALA A 274 -0.79 -20.10 3.84
N ASN A 275 -0.06 -20.52 4.87
CA ASN A 275 1.00 -21.53 4.76
C ASN A 275 0.46 -22.88 4.27
N ILE A 276 -0.72 -23.32 4.75
CA ILE A 276 -1.36 -24.57 4.28
C ILE A 276 -1.68 -24.46 2.77
N PHE A 277 -2.27 -23.35 2.35
CA PHE A 277 -2.56 -23.10 0.92
C PHE A 277 -1.28 -23.01 0.09
N ASN A 278 -0.27 -22.30 0.55
CA ASN A 278 1.02 -22.18 -0.15
C ASN A 278 1.66 -23.54 -0.37
N GLN A 279 1.68 -24.41 0.66
CA GLN A 279 2.21 -25.77 0.53
C GLN A 279 1.36 -26.64 -0.40
N GLY A 280 0.03 -26.57 -0.29
CA GLY A 280 -0.88 -27.27 -1.19
C GLY A 280 -0.70 -26.85 -2.65
N ILE A 281 -0.63 -25.56 -2.92
CA ILE A 281 -0.41 -25.01 -4.27
C ILE A 281 0.97 -25.46 -4.80
N ARG A 282 2.03 -25.34 -4.01
CA ARG A 282 3.37 -25.77 -4.43
C ARG A 282 3.43 -27.26 -4.79
N ASN A 283 2.83 -28.11 -3.95
CA ASN A 283 2.91 -29.55 -4.14
C ASN A 283 1.94 -30.09 -5.20
N GLN A 284 0.69 -29.61 -5.21
CA GLN A 284 -0.38 -30.21 -6.03
C GLN A 284 -0.58 -29.52 -7.38
N ILE A 285 -0.25 -28.22 -7.47
CA ILE A 285 -0.48 -27.43 -8.68
C ILE A 285 0.84 -27.11 -9.38
N LEU A 286 1.86 -26.68 -8.64
CA LEU A 286 3.16 -26.29 -9.21
C LEU A 286 4.18 -27.44 -9.24
N TYR A 287 3.85 -28.62 -8.66
CA TYR A 287 4.69 -29.81 -8.60
C TYR A 287 6.10 -29.54 -8.06
N ARG A 288 6.20 -28.68 -7.02
CA ARG A 288 7.46 -28.30 -6.38
C ARG A 288 7.61 -29.08 -5.07
N GLU A 289 8.49 -30.06 -5.07
CA GLU A 289 8.72 -30.95 -3.92
C GLU A 289 9.72 -30.35 -2.91
N GLU A 290 10.73 -29.61 -3.40
CA GLU A 290 11.73 -29.02 -2.52
C GLU A 290 11.15 -27.85 -1.71
N GLU A 291 11.72 -27.60 -0.53
CA GLU A 291 11.31 -26.53 0.38
C GLU A 291 11.37 -25.14 -0.28
N LEU A 292 12.35 -24.93 -1.17
CA LEU A 292 12.55 -23.70 -1.95
C LEU A 292 13.11 -24.04 -3.32
N THR A 293 12.50 -23.51 -4.37
CA THR A 293 12.90 -23.75 -5.76
C THR A 293 12.88 -22.44 -6.58
N ALA A 294 13.56 -22.46 -7.73
CA ALA A 294 13.45 -21.37 -8.71
C ALA A 294 11.99 -21.14 -9.11
N GLY A 295 11.60 -19.89 -9.26
CA GLY A 295 10.23 -19.46 -9.58
C GLY A 295 9.31 -19.32 -8.36
N ASP A 296 9.72 -19.70 -7.14
CA ASP A 296 8.94 -19.41 -5.94
C ASP A 296 8.81 -17.90 -5.72
N LEU A 297 7.64 -17.47 -5.25
CA LEU A 297 7.41 -16.11 -4.80
C LEU A 297 7.57 -16.05 -3.29
N LEU A 298 8.40 -15.14 -2.83
CA LEU A 298 8.65 -14.88 -1.41
C LEU A 298 8.12 -13.51 -1.04
N LEU A 299 7.46 -13.42 0.10
CA LEU A 299 7.07 -12.16 0.72
C LEU A 299 8.08 -11.80 1.79
N VAL A 300 8.64 -10.61 1.72
CA VAL A 300 9.57 -10.10 2.75
C VAL A 300 8.78 -9.85 4.03
N ALA A 301 9.15 -10.55 5.08
CA ALA A 301 8.44 -10.50 6.36
C ALA A 301 8.95 -9.41 7.31
N LYS A 302 10.17 -8.88 7.07
CA LYS A 302 10.80 -7.85 7.90
C LYS A 302 11.67 -6.96 7.03
N ASN A 303 11.69 -5.65 7.33
CA ASN A 303 12.57 -4.71 6.64
C ASN A 303 14.03 -5.15 6.75
N ASN A 304 14.75 -5.05 5.64
CA ASN A 304 16.17 -5.35 5.59
C ASN A 304 16.94 -4.18 4.96
N TYR A 305 17.96 -3.72 5.70
CA TYR A 305 18.77 -2.55 5.34
C TYR A 305 20.19 -2.92 4.92
N PHE A 306 20.51 -4.21 4.99
CA PHE A 306 21.86 -4.68 4.73
C PHE A 306 22.06 -5.02 3.25
N TRP A 307 21.16 -5.83 2.68
CA TRP A 307 21.32 -6.37 1.34
C TRP A 307 21.13 -5.34 0.21
N GLY A 308 20.44 -4.23 0.47
CA GLY A 308 20.26 -3.14 -0.49
C GLY A 308 21.47 -2.21 -0.66
N LYS A 309 22.45 -2.25 0.25
CA LYS A 309 23.56 -1.27 0.30
C LYS A 309 24.43 -1.22 -0.97
N ASP A 310 24.58 -2.33 -1.65
CA ASP A 310 25.42 -2.44 -2.84
C ASP A 310 24.69 -2.04 -4.13
N TYR A 311 23.39 -1.73 -4.02
CA TYR A 311 22.52 -1.39 -5.15
C TYR A 311 22.05 0.06 -5.04
N LYS A 312 22.52 0.93 -5.95
CA LYS A 312 22.27 2.39 -5.91
C LYS A 312 20.77 2.78 -5.93
N GLU A 313 19.94 1.89 -6.47
CA GLU A 313 18.50 2.11 -6.64
C GLU A 313 17.68 1.57 -5.45
N VAL A 314 18.33 0.89 -4.50
CA VAL A 314 17.66 0.21 -3.38
C VAL A 314 18.23 0.70 -2.06
N ASP A 315 17.48 1.54 -1.35
CA ASP A 315 17.89 2.00 -0.02
C ASP A 315 17.72 0.89 1.02
N PHE A 316 16.66 0.08 0.89
CA PHE A 316 16.36 -1.07 1.75
C PHE A 316 15.31 -1.96 1.10
N ILE A 317 15.20 -3.20 1.56
CA ILE A 317 14.13 -4.13 1.18
C ILE A 317 13.04 -4.01 2.24
N ALA A 318 11.83 -3.65 1.82
CA ALA A 318 10.72 -3.38 2.74
C ALA A 318 9.95 -4.64 3.11
N ASN A 319 9.37 -4.66 4.31
CA ASN A 319 8.33 -5.61 4.67
C ASN A 319 7.16 -5.48 3.69
N GLY A 320 6.70 -6.61 3.15
CA GLY A 320 5.65 -6.66 2.13
C GLY A 320 6.15 -6.65 0.68
N ASP A 321 7.46 -6.43 0.45
CA ASP A 321 8.03 -6.60 -0.89
C ASP A 321 7.92 -8.06 -1.34
N VAL A 322 7.65 -8.26 -2.63
CA VAL A 322 7.61 -9.58 -3.24
C VAL A 322 8.88 -9.80 -4.04
N ALA A 323 9.50 -10.95 -3.83
CA ALA A 323 10.67 -11.38 -4.57
C ALA A 323 10.41 -12.73 -5.24
N ARG A 324 10.96 -12.92 -6.44
CA ARG A 324 10.94 -14.20 -7.14
C ARG A 324 12.30 -14.87 -7.01
N VAL A 325 12.33 -16.13 -6.60
CA VAL A 325 13.55 -16.92 -6.56
C VAL A 325 14.01 -17.20 -8.00
N VAL A 326 15.15 -16.65 -8.37
CA VAL A 326 15.80 -16.95 -9.66
C VAL A 326 16.59 -18.24 -9.55
N ARG A 327 17.38 -18.39 -8.49
CA ARG A 327 18.18 -19.58 -8.24
C ARG A 327 18.51 -19.75 -6.76
N VAL A 328 18.53 -20.99 -6.29
CA VAL A 328 19.07 -21.39 -4.99
C VAL A 328 20.54 -21.77 -5.18
N LEU A 329 21.45 -21.09 -4.49
CA LEU A 329 22.91 -21.25 -4.66
C LEU A 329 23.46 -22.27 -3.70
N LYS A 330 23.23 -22.07 -2.37
CA LYS A 330 23.79 -22.89 -1.32
C LYS A 330 22.86 -22.93 -0.11
N ARG A 331 22.79 -24.08 0.54
CA ARG A 331 22.13 -24.22 1.85
C ARG A 331 23.18 -24.39 2.93
N THR A 332 22.96 -23.80 4.10
CA THR A 332 23.91 -23.77 5.21
C THR A 332 23.15 -23.82 6.54
N ASP A 333 23.58 -24.68 7.43
CA ASP A 333 23.05 -24.77 8.79
C ASP A 333 24.01 -24.07 9.74
N MET A 334 23.54 -23.07 10.47
CA MET A 334 24.32 -22.34 11.45
C MET A 334 23.46 -22.01 12.68
N TYR A 335 24.03 -22.22 13.86
CA TYR A 335 23.36 -21.91 15.14
C TYR A 335 22.00 -22.59 15.33
N GLY A 336 21.81 -23.77 14.74
CA GLY A 336 20.53 -24.49 14.78
C GLY A 336 19.45 -23.91 13.88
N LEU A 337 19.78 -23.00 12.99
CA LEU A 337 18.91 -22.39 11.98
C LEU A 337 19.39 -22.75 10.58
N ARG A 338 18.43 -22.87 9.64
CA ARG A 338 18.69 -23.26 8.25
C ARG A 338 18.62 -22.04 7.34
N PHE A 339 19.69 -21.81 6.61
CA PHE A 339 19.82 -20.68 5.68
C PHE A 339 19.97 -21.16 4.23
N ALA A 340 19.56 -20.33 3.31
CA ALA A 340 19.91 -20.48 1.90
C ALA A 340 20.45 -19.17 1.32
N ASP A 341 21.55 -19.28 0.58
CA ASP A 341 22.04 -18.23 -0.30
C ASP A 341 21.25 -18.35 -1.60
N VAL A 342 20.58 -17.28 -2.00
CA VAL A 342 19.66 -17.27 -3.13
C VAL A 342 19.84 -16.01 -3.97
N GLN A 343 19.61 -16.15 -5.26
CA GLN A 343 19.44 -15.02 -6.17
C GLN A 343 17.94 -14.72 -6.28
N LEU A 344 17.53 -13.52 -5.86
CA LEU A 344 16.16 -13.04 -5.89
C LEU A 344 16.02 -11.92 -6.90
N TYR A 345 14.93 -11.95 -7.65
CA TYR A 345 14.48 -10.82 -8.47
C TYR A 345 13.33 -10.11 -7.77
N PHE A 346 13.46 -8.81 -7.56
CA PHE A 346 12.44 -7.94 -7.00
C PHE A 346 11.72 -7.18 -8.12
N PRO A 347 10.50 -7.58 -8.52
CA PRO A 347 9.80 -6.96 -9.66
C PRO A 347 9.53 -5.47 -9.46
N ASP A 348 9.28 -5.04 -8.21
CA ASP A 348 8.95 -3.66 -7.89
C ASP A 348 10.17 -2.72 -7.90
N LEU A 349 11.36 -3.29 -7.74
CA LEU A 349 12.64 -2.57 -7.76
C LEU A 349 13.38 -2.76 -9.10
N GLU A 350 12.93 -3.73 -9.92
CA GLU A 350 13.58 -4.14 -11.18
C GLU A 350 15.06 -4.56 -10.98
N VAL A 351 15.38 -5.16 -9.82
CA VAL A 351 16.74 -5.54 -9.43
C VAL A 351 16.83 -7.01 -9.07
N GLU A 352 17.92 -7.65 -9.48
CA GLU A 352 18.34 -8.96 -8.98
C GLU A 352 19.40 -8.80 -7.89
N MET A 353 19.24 -9.55 -6.80
CA MET A 353 20.16 -9.53 -5.65
C MET A 353 20.51 -10.93 -5.18
N GLU A 354 21.75 -11.12 -4.78
CA GLU A 354 22.16 -12.28 -3.98
C GLU A 354 21.97 -11.96 -2.50
N VAL A 355 21.12 -12.75 -1.85
CA VAL A 355 20.78 -12.56 -0.43
C VAL A 355 20.82 -13.90 0.32
N LYS A 356 20.94 -13.82 1.62
CA LYS A 356 20.79 -14.97 2.52
C LYS A 356 19.41 -14.92 3.15
N ILE A 357 18.62 -15.97 2.98
CA ILE A 357 17.30 -16.13 3.59
C ILE A 357 17.31 -17.18 4.68
N LEU A 358 16.40 -17.04 5.63
CA LEU A 358 16.20 -17.99 6.71
C LEU A 358 15.05 -18.95 6.32
N LEU A 359 15.38 -20.21 6.04
CA LEU A 359 14.42 -21.22 5.58
C LEU A 359 13.33 -21.53 6.62
N ASP A 360 13.69 -21.49 7.90
CA ASP A 360 12.76 -21.78 8.99
C ASP A 360 11.59 -20.79 9.05
N THR A 361 11.71 -19.62 8.43
CA THR A 361 10.60 -18.64 8.35
C THR A 361 9.61 -18.92 7.23
N LEU A 362 9.96 -19.76 6.23
CA LEU A 362 9.07 -20.03 5.09
C LEU A 362 7.77 -20.73 5.49
N THR A 363 7.78 -21.50 6.55
CA THR A 363 6.62 -22.24 7.08
C THR A 363 6.16 -21.75 8.44
N SER A 364 6.83 -20.75 9.00
CA SER A 364 6.49 -20.18 10.30
C SER A 364 5.13 -19.48 10.28
N VAL A 365 4.37 -19.66 11.36
CA VAL A 365 3.10 -18.92 11.57
C VAL A 365 3.35 -17.47 11.96
N SER A 366 4.49 -17.21 12.59
CA SER A 366 4.96 -15.85 12.96
C SER A 366 6.13 -15.45 12.09
N PRO A 367 6.16 -14.25 11.53
CA PRO A 367 7.29 -13.74 10.75
C PRO A 367 8.51 -13.42 11.61
N SER A 368 8.35 -13.36 12.93
CA SER A 368 9.45 -13.08 13.87
C SER A 368 10.00 -14.39 14.45
N LEU A 369 11.33 -14.45 14.52
CA LEU A 369 12.03 -15.45 15.30
C LEU A 369 11.64 -15.35 16.79
N SER A 370 11.67 -16.46 17.52
CA SER A 370 11.56 -16.43 18.98
C SER A 370 12.75 -15.65 19.58
N ARG A 371 12.59 -15.15 20.81
CA ARG A 371 13.69 -14.43 21.51
C ARG A 371 14.95 -15.27 21.66
N GLU A 372 14.82 -16.59 21.68
CA GLU A 372 15.96 -17.54 21.77
C GLU A 372 16.66 -17.72 20.42
N GLN A 373 15.98 -17.41 19.31
CA GLN A 373 16.48 -17.54 17.95
C GLN A 373 17.05 -16.21 17.40
N GLN A 374 16.79 -15.09 18.07
CA GLN A 374 17.36 -13.76 17.77
C GLN A 374 18.72 -13.58 18.41
#